data_bdb884b389ede1878734033b34d586f6
#
_entry.id   bdb884b389ede1878734033b34d586f6
#
_cell.length_a   1.000
_cell.length_b   1.000
_cell.length_c   1.000
_cell.angle_alpha   90.00
_cell.angle_beta   90.00
_cell.angle_gamma   90.00
#
_symmetry.space_group_name_H-M   'P 1'
#
loop_
_entity.id
_entity.type
_entity.pdbx_description
1 polymer ?
#
loop_
_entity_poly.entity_id
_entity_poly.type
_entity_poly.pdbx_seq_one_letter_code
_entity_poly.pdbx_strand_id
1 'polypeptide(L)'
;SMLYLDYGRTEGNWVPNKYGGNGNLEAMSFLKHFNSMMKKRFPQAVTIAEESTAWPNVSGDPDNGDCLGFTFKWNMGWMHDFTEYMKLDPYFRKFNHGKLTFSLMYAYSENFILVLSHDEVVHLKCSMLGKMPGDKDDKFSNLKLAYAYMCGHPGKKLLFMGQEFGQWNEWSEERELDWYLLDDESHKQMKDFTKKCMLLYKNYRCLYETDYRPEGFRWINANDKDNSVYSFIRISPDNNKHLLFVLSFTPVERNKFRIGAPLKGKYKLVLGSNEDIQKKTLTAVKGDCDG
;
A
#
# COMPACT_ATOMS: atom_id res chain seq x y z
N SER A 1 -1.52 -16.93 -14.11
CA SER A 1 -1.31 -17.66 -12.86
C SER A 1 -1.07 -19.15 -13.12
N MET A 2 -0.08 -19.72 -12.47
CA MET A 2 0.18 -21.17 -12.56
C MET A 2 -0.79 -22.04 -11.74
N LEU A 3 -1.64 -21.41 -10.93
CA LEU A 3 -2.61 -22.11 -10.08
C LEU A 3 -3.86 -22.55 -10.83
N TYR A 4 -4.10 -22.03 -12.03
CA TYR A 4 -5.27 -22.33 -12.84
C TYR A 4 -4.88 -22.99 -14.16
N LEU A 5 -5.61 -24.07 -14.52
CA LEU A 5 -5.44 -24.78 -15.78
C LEU A 5 -6.01 -23.99 -16.98
N ASP A 6 -7.00 -23.14 -16.73
CA ASP A 6 -7.70 -22.32 -17.71
C ASP A 6 -7.20 -20.88 -17.82
N TYR A 7 -6.17 -20.47 -17.04
CA TYR A 7 -5.69 -19.09 -17.03
C TYR A 7 -5.19 -18.65 -18.43
N GLY A 8 -5.84 -17.61 -18.97
CA GLY A 8 -5.54 -17.11 -20.32
C GLY A 8 -5.92 -18.04 -21.47
N ARG A 9 -6.73 -19.08 -21.21
CA ARG A 9 -7.20 -20.05 -22.23
C ARG A 9 -8.69 -19.87 -22.48
N THR A 10 -9.10 -20.12 -23.70
CA THR A 10 -10.52 -20.15 -24.09
C THR A 10 -11.15 -21.51 -23.75
N GLU A 11 -12.46 -21.53 -23.62
CA GLU A 11 -13.23 -22.75 -23.39
C GLU A 11 -12.88 -23.83 -24.43
N GLY A 12 -12.69 -25.07 -23.99
CA GLY A 12 -12.27 -26.19 -24.84
C GLY A 12 -10.75 -26.30 -25.07
N ASN A 13 -9.95 -25.31 -24.71
CA ASN A 13 -8.49 -25.32 -24.89
C ASN A 13 -7.70 -25.64 -23.61
N TRP A 14 -8.35 -26.22 -22.62
CA TRP A 14 -7.73 -26.70 -21.38
C TRP A 14 -8.40 -28.01 -20.92
N VAL A 15 -7.69 -28.78 -20.10
CA VAL A 15 -8.19 -30.04 -19.56
C VAL A 15 -8.42 -29.87 -18.06
N PRO A 16 -9.64 -30.17 -17.56
CA PRO A 16 -9.92 -30.15 -16.13
C PRO A 16 -9.01 -31.12 -15.34
N ASN A 17 -8.79 -30.80 -14.08
CA ASN A 17 -8.10 -31.72 -13.17
C ASN A 17 -8.96 -32.96 -12.89
N LYS A 18 -8.38 -33.95 -12.20
CA LYS A 18 -9.05 -35.21 -11.87
C LYS A 18 -10.37 -35.12 -11.08
N TYR A 19 -10.69 -33.93 -10.56
CA TYR A 19 -11.94 -33.64 -9.85
C TYR A 19 -12.90 -32.79 -10.71
N GLY A 20 -12.56 -32.52 -11.96
CA GLY A 20 -13.37 -31.73 -12.87
C GLY A 20 -13.23 -30.21 -12.71
N GLY A 21 -12.34 -29.73 -11.83
CA GLY A 21 -12.10 -28.32 -11.59
C GLY A 21 -10.93 -27.76 -12.39
N ASN A 22 -10.75 -26.44 -12.30
CA ASN A 22 -9.71 -25.70 -13.03
C ASN A 22 -8.42 -25.48 -12.20
N GLY A 23 -8.34 -25.96 -10.96
CA GLY A 23 -7.13 -25.85 -10.14
C GLY A 23 -6.01 -26.76 -10.64
N ASN A 24 -4.80 -26.22 -10.76
CA ASN A 24 -3.60 -26.98 -11.10
C ASN A 24 -3.06 -27.67 -9.84
N LEU A 25 -3.50 -28.91 -9.61
CA LEU A 25 -3.20 -29.67 -8.38
C LEU A 25 -1.70 -29.97 -8.23
N GLU A 26 -1.01 -30.20 -9.32
CA GLU A 26 0.43 -30.47 -9.36
C GLU A 26 1.22 -29.22 -8.95
N ALA A 27 0.88 -28.05 -9.51
CA ALA A 27 1.50 -26.79 -9.13
C ALA A 27 1.24 -26.46 -7.65
N MET A 28 0.01 -26.66 -7.17
CA MET A 28 -0.34 -26.47 -5.76
C MET A 28 0.47 -27.38 -4.83
N SER A 29 0.56 -28.67 -5.17
CA SER A 29 1.36 -29.64 -4.41
C SER A 29 2.83 -29.27 -4.38
N PHE A 30 3.38 -28.86 -5.52
CA PHE A 30 4.77 -28.41 -5.62
C PHE A 30 5.02 -27.18 -4.73
N LEU A 31 4.18 -26.15 -4.81
CA LEU A 31 4.33 -24.92 -4.04
C LEU A 31 4.21 -25.14 -2.53
N LYS A 32 3.25 -25.96 -2.10
CA LYS A 32 3.11 -26.36 -0.69
C LYS A 32 4.37 -27.07 -0.19
N HIS A 33 4.86 -28.05 -0.94
CA HIS A 33 6.08 -28.78 -0.59
C HIS A 33 7.29 -27.86 -0.55
N PHE A 34 7.46 -27.00 -1.57
CA PHE A 34 8.55 -26.02 -1.63
C PHE A 34 8.56 -25.11 -0.41
N ASN A 35 7.43 -24.45 -0.09
CA ASN A 35 7.35 -23.54 1.04
C ASN A 35 7.53 -24.24 2.40
N SER A 36 7.01 -25.47 2.56
CA SER A 36 7.27 -26.27 3.76
C SER A 36 8.76 -26.61 3.92
N MET A 37 9.44 -26.97 2.83
CA MET A 37 10.89 -27.23 2.85
C MET A 37 11.70 -25.98 3.13
N MET A 38 11.31 -24.82 2.53
CA MET A 38 11.94 -23.52 2.81
C MET A 38 11.83 -23.16 4.28
N LYS A 39 10.63 -23.26 4.87
CA LYS A 39 10.40 -23.00 6.30
C LYS A 39 11.28 -23.87 7.20
N LYS A 40 11.41 -25.16 6.88
CA LYS A 40 12.19 -26.13 7.68
C LYS A 40 13.69 -25.93 7.54
N ARG A 41 14.20 -25.73 6.33
CA ARG A 41 15.64 -25.66 6.07
C ARG A 41 16.23 -24.27 6.21
N PHE A 42 15.43 -23.24 5.91
CA PHE A 42 15.85 -21.84 5.88
C PHE A 42 14.82 -20.96 6.58
N PRO A 43 14.65 -21.07 7.91
CA PRO A 43 13.58 -20.40 8.65
C PRO A 43 13.65 -18.85 8.62
N GLN A 44 14.80 -18.29 8.20
CA GLN A 44 14.97 -16.85 8.03
C GLN A 44 14.65 -16.37 6.60
N ALA A 45 14.48 -17.29 5.65
CA ALA A 45 14.12 -16.91 4.30
C ALA A 45 12.62 -16.63 4.19
N VAL A 46 12.29 -15.65 3.35
CA VAL A 46 10.89 -15.32 3.02
C VAL A 46 10.60 -15.71 1.57
N THR A 47 9.43 -16.26 1.35
CA THR A 47 8.90 -16.54 0.01
C THR A 47 7.75 -15.61 -0.27
N ILE A 48 7.73 -15.01 -1.45
CA ILE A 48 6.75 -13.98 -1.82
C ILE A 48 6.07 -14.41 -3.11
N ALA A 49 4.75 -14.45 -3.09
CA ALA A 49 3.96 -14.79 -4.27
C ALA A 49 3.56 -13.54 -5.04
N GLU A 50 3.82 -13.54 -6.34
CA GLU A 50 3.16 -12.70 -7.32
C GLU A 50 1.99 -13.48 -7.91
N GLU A 51 0.81 -13.31 -7.33
CA GLU A 51 -0.42 -13.96 -7.75
C GLU A 51 -1.54 -12.93 -7.84
N SER A 52 -1.90 -12.56 -9.05
CA SER A 52 -2.87 -11.49 -9.33
C SER A 52 -4.33 -11.89 -9.19
N THR A 53 -4.59 -13.19 -9.05
CA THR A 53 -5.96 -13.70 -8.96
C THR A 53 -6.48 -13.70 -7.52
N ALA A 54 -7.78 -13.94 -7.37
CA ALA A 54 -8.44 -14.11 -6.08
C ALA A 54 -8.26 -15.51 -5.47
N TRP A 55 -7.21 -16.27 -5.88
CA TRP A 55 -6.92 -17.58 -5.27
C TRP A 55 -6.69 -17.40 -3.76
N PRO A 56 -7.43 -18.14 -2.92
CA PRO A 56 -7.35 -17.98 -1.46
C PRO A 56 -6.14 -18.73 -0.87
N ASN A 57 -5.76 -18.35 0.35
CA ASN A 57 -4.75 -19.03 1.17
C ASN A 57 -3.40 -19.20 0.46
N VAL A 58 -2.97 -18.17 -0.29
CA VAL A 58 -1.65 -18.16 -0.94
C VAL A 58 -0.56 -17.97 0.11
N SER A 59 -0.76 -17.06 1.05
CA SER A 59 0.18 -16.77 2.14
C SER A 59 -0.30 -17.34 3.47
N GLY A 60 0.64 -17.70 4.35
CA GLY A 60 0.35 -18.21 5.68
C GLY A 60 1.24 -19.39 6.07
N ASP A 61 0.78 -20.18 7.05
CA ASP A 61 1.55 -21.32 7.53
C ASP A 61 1.42 -22.51 6.56
N PRO A 62 2.52 -23.00 5.97
CA PRO A 62 2.50 -24.16 5.06
C PRO A 62 2.08 -25.48 5.73
N ASP A 63 2.13 -25.54 7.06
CA ASP A 63 1.67 -26.70 7.82
C ASP A 63 0.15 -26.69 8.03
N ASN A 64 -0.55 -25.60 7.66
CA ASN A 64 -2.00 -25.51 7.60
C ASN A 64 -2.49 -26.03 6.23
N GLY A 65 -3.19 -27.14 6.22
CA GLY A 65 -3.46 -28.02 5.07
C GLY A 65 -3.92 -27.40 3.75
N ASP A 66 -4.62 -26.26 3.78
CA ASP A 66 -5.12 -25.58 2.58
C ASP A 66 -4.28 -24.40 2.10
N CYS A 67 -3.23 -24.04 2.85
CA CYS A 67 -2.36 -22.91 2.53
C CYS A 67 -1.24 -23.31 1.57
N LEU A 68 -0.91 -22.45 0.60
CA LEU A 68 0.28 -22.64 -0.26
C LEU A 68 1.59 -22.33 0.47
N GLY A 69 1.53 -21.64 1.62
CA GLY A 69 2.65 -21.46 2.53
C GLY A 69 3.63 -20.37 2.18
N PHE A 70 3.31 -19.46 1.26
CA PHE A 70 4.12 -18.26 1.06
C PHE A 70 4.11 -17.39 2.30
N THR A 71 5.23 -16.73 2.57
CA THR A 71 5.30 -15.75 3.67
C THR A 71 4.42 -14.56 3.37
N PHE A 72 4.45 -14.06 2.13
CA PHE A 72 3.71 -12.89 1.68
C PHE A 72 3.13 -13.09 0.28
N LYS A 73 2.12 -12.27 -0.03
CA LYS A 73 1.53 -12.14 -1.37
C LYS A 73 1.52 -10.67 -1.78
N TRP A 74 1.86 -10.36 -3.02
CA TRP A 74 1.67 -9.02 -3.59
C TRP A 74 0.19 -8.68 -3.68
N ASN A 75 -0.17 -7.46 -3.23
CA ASN A 75 -1.53 -6.95 -3.33
C ASN A 75 -1.73 -6.21 -4.65
N MET A 76 -1.96 -6.97 -5.71
CA MET A 76 -2.17 -6.42 -7.06
C MET A 76 -3.49 -5.64 -7.16
N GLY A 77 -4.53 -6.04 -6.40
CA GLY A 77 -5.82 -5.34 -6.35
C GLY A 77 -5.66 -3.94 -5.77
N TRP A 78 -4.98 -3.82 -4.63
CA TRP A 78 -4.66 -2.51 -4.05
C TRP A 78 -3.83 -1.66 -5.01
N MET A 79 -2.80 -2.22 -5.61
CA MET A 79 -1.94 -1.52 -6.55
C MET A 79 -2.73 -0.91 -7.70
N HIS A 80 -3.61 -1.69 -8.30
CA HIS A 80 -4.46 -1.24 -9.41
C HIS A 80 -5.38 -0.08 -8.98
N ASP A 81 -6.19 -0.28 -7.95
CA ASP A 81 -7.14 0.74 -7.47
C ASP A 81 -6.43 2.01 -6.99
N PHE A 82 -5.32 1.85 -6.28
CA PHE A 82 -4.50 2.94 -5.79
C PHE A 82 -3.90 3.78 -6.92
N THR A 83 -3.25 3.14 -7.90
CA THR A 83 -2.64 3.86 -9.03
C THR A 83 -3.69 4.52 -9.91
N GLU A 84 -4.82 3.87 -10.16
CA GLU A 84 -5.94 4.45 -10.89
C GLU A 84 -6.51 5.69 -10.18
N TYR A 85 -6.66 5.63 -8.85
CA TYR A 85 -7.12 6.77 -8.08
C TYR A 85 -6.13 7.94 -8.11
N MET A 86 -4.83 7.65 -7.96
CA MET A 86 -3.80 8.68 -7.92
C MET A 86 -3.60 9.41 -9.25
N LYS A 87 -3.87 8.76 -10.38
CA LYS A 87 -3.86 9.35 -11.73
C LYS A 87 -4.99 10.37 -11.95
N LEU A 88 -6.08 10.26 -11.19
CA LEU A 88 -7.23 11.13 -11.39
C LEU A 88 -6.89 12.59 -11.07
N ASP A 89 -7.41 13.49 -11.91
CA ASP A 89 -7.50 14.89 -11.53
C ASP A 89 -8.24 15.00 -10.18
N PRO A 90 -7.77 15.82 -9.24
CA PRO A 90 -8.35 15.94 -7.90
C PRO A 90 -9.86 16.19 -7.88
N TYR A 91 -10.40 16.86 -8.91
CA TYR A 91 -11.84 17.11 -9.03
C TYR A 91 -12.65 15.82 -9.14
N PHE A 92 -12.13 14.80 -9.81
CA PHE A 92 -12.83 13.53 -10.03
C PHE A 92 -12.67 12.53 -8.87
N ARG A 93 -11.78 12.79 -7.92
CA ARG A 93 -11.48 11.88 -6.80
C ARG A 93 -12.69 11.62 -5.91
N LYS A 94 -13.56 12.61 -5.71
CA LYS A 94 -14.81 12.46 -4.94
C LYS A 94 -15.77 11.41 -5.52
N PHE A 95 -15.74 11.18 -6.82
CA PHE A 95 -16.59 10.18 -7.49
C PHE A 95 -15.95 8.76 -7.46
N ASN A 96 -14.69 8.67 -7.09
CA ASN A 96 -13.91 7.44 -7.05
C ASN A 96 -13.41 7.11 -5.63
N HIS A 97 -14.00 7.72 -4.61
CA HIS A 97 -13.57 7.63 -3.22
C HIS A 97 -13.43 6.18 -2.73
N GLY A 98 -14.31 5.28 -3.17
CA GLY A 98 -14.28 3.86 -2.85
C GLY A 98 -13.00 3.12 -3.25
N LYS A 99 -12.26 3.58 -4.28
CA LYS A 99 -11.02 2.92 -4.73
C LYS A 99 -9.95 2.83 -3.63
N LEU A 100 -9.86 3.82 -2.74
CA LEU A 100 -8.91 3.78 -1.63
C LEU A 100 -9.44 3.04 -0.39
N THR A 101 -10.75 2.93 -0.22
CA THR A 101 -11.33 2.25 0.95
C THR A 101 -11.61 0.78 0.72
N PHE A 102 -11.82 0.37 -0.53
CA PHE A 102 -12.20 -1.00 -0.88
C PHE A 102 -11.16 -2.05 -0.45
N SER A 103 -9.88 -1.73 -0.57
CA SER A 103 -8.80 -2.65 -0.20
C SER A 103 -8.84 -3.11 1.25
N LEU A 104 -9.42 -2.31 2.15
CA LEU A 104 -9.58 -2.67 3.57
C LEU A 104 -10.60 -3.81 3.79
N MET A 105 -11.48 -4.07 2.81
CA MET A 105 -12.43 -5.18 2.88
C MET A 105 -11.74 -6.54 2.84
N TYR A 106 -10.55 -6.62 2.22
CA TYR A 106 -9.80 -7.86 2.07
C TYR A 106 -8.35 -7.78 2.58
N ALA A 107 -7.95 -6.65 3.17
CA ALA A 107 -6.56 -6.40 3.62
C ALA A 107 -5.98 -7.48 4.55
N TYR A 108 -6.84 -8.25 5.20
CA TYR A 108 -6.45 -9.27 6.19
C TYR A 108 -6.70 -10.70 5.71
N SER A 109 -7.10 -10.89 4.45
CA SER A 109 -7.30 -12.23 3.87
C SER A 109 -5.98 -12.94 3.55
N GLU A 110 -4.89 -12.19 3.40
CA GLU A 110 -3.55 -12.67 3.09
C GLU A 110 -2.51 -11.79 3.82
N ASN A 111 -1.27 -12.26 3.90
CA ASN A 111 -0.15 -11.44 4.34
C ASN A 111 0.33 -10.57 3.19
N PHE A 112 -0.37 -9.46 2.94
CA PHE A 112 -0.12 -8.63 1.78
C PHE A 112 1.12 -7.76 1.89
N ILE A 113 1.81 -7.60 0.74
CA ILE A 113 2.74 -6.50 0.45
C ILE A 113 2.02 -5.54 -0.49
N LEU A 114 1.93 -4.27 -0.10
CA LEU A 114 1.51 -3.18 -0.99
C LEU A 114 2.63 -2.95 -1.99
N VAL A 115 2.37 -3.27 -3.24
CA VAL A 115 3.41 -3.34 -4.27
C VAL A 115 3.31 -2.18 -5.25
N LEU A 116 4.43 -1.47 -5.44
CA LEU A 116 4.68 -0.61 -6.57
C LEU A 116 5.97 -1.11 -7.22
N SER A 117 5.83 -2.13 -8.08
CA SER A 117 6.95 -2.85 -8.69
C SER A 117 7.47 -2.14 -9.95
N HIS A 118 8.38 -2.82 -10.66
CA HIS A 118 8.84 -2.39 -11.98
C HIS A 118 7.68 -2.33 -13.00
N ASP A 119 6.71 -3.23 -12.89
CA ASP A 119 5.59 -3.31 -13.84
C ASP A 119 4.75 -2.03 -13.91
N GLU A 120 4.72 -1.23 -12.84
CA GLU A 120 4.01 0.04 -12.83
C GLU A 120 4.78 1.18 -13.49
N VAL A 121 6.08 1.01 -13.77
CA VAL A 121 6.97 2.09 -14.23
C VAL A 121 7.75 1.76 -15.50
N VAL A 122 7.24 0.83 -16.30
CA VAL A 122 7.79 0.39 -17.61
C VAL A 122 6.72 0.37 -18.69
N HIS A 123 7.14 0.19 -19.93
CA HIS A 123 6.27 -0.09 -21.08
C HIS A 123 5.16 0.96 -21.30
N LEU A 124 5.54 2.23 -21.33
CA LEU A 124 4.65 3.38 -21.57
C LEU A 124 3.58 3.60 -20.50
N LYS A 125 3.80 3.08 -19.28
CA LYS A 125 2.92 3.32 -18.14
C LYS A 125 3.26 4.58 -17.34
N CYS A 126 4.31 5.31 -17.70
CA CYS A 126 4.93 6.43 -17.00
C CYS A 126 5.58 6.05 -15.65
N SER A 127 6.55 6.85 -15.19
CA SER A 127 7.06 6.75 -13.82
C SER A 127 5.96 7.05 -12.80
N MET A 128 6.18 6.72 -11.52
CA MET A 128 5.21 7.05 -10.47
C MET A 128 4.97 8.56 -10.38
N LEU A 129 6.01 9.38 -10.52
CA LEU A 129 5.86 10.85 -10.59
C LEU A 129 5.09 11.27 -11.84
N GLY A 130 5.40 10.66 -13.00
CA GLY A 130 4.73 10.93 -14.27
C GLY A 130 3.22 10.68 -14.23
N LYS A 131 2.77 9.67 -13.47
CA LYS A 131 1.35 9.33 -13.29
C LYS A 131 0.56 10.40 -12.53
N MET A 132 1.23 11.20 -11.68
CA MET A 132 0.54 12.19 -10.86
C MET A 132 0.00 13.32 -11.72
N PRO A 133 -1.23 13.83 -11.46
CA PRO A 133 -1.81 14.96 -12.19
C PRO A 133 -1.18 16.29 -11.79
N GLY A 134 -1.42 17.33 -12.61
CA GLY A 134 -1.01 18.69 -12.36
C GLY A 134 0.38 19.04 -12.89
N ASP A 135 0.89 20.20 -12.47
CA ASP A 135 2.24 20.66 -12.77
C ASP A 135 3.31 19.95 -11.94
N LYS A 136 4.56 20.40 -12.00
CA LYS A 136 5.68 19.78 -11.27
C LYS A 136 5.42 19.73 -9.76
N ASP A 137 5.00 20.82 -9.16
CA ASP A 137 4.82 20.92 -7.71
C ASP A 137 3.61 20.11 -7.25
N ASP A 138 2.54 20.12 -8.04
CA ASP A 138 1.37 19.25 -7.83
C ASP A 138 1.75 17.77 -7.86
N LYS A 139 2.56 17.36 -8.85
CA LYS A 139 3.02 15.96 -8.97
C LYS A 139 3.81 15.51 -7.75
N PHE A 140 4.76 16.30 -7.27
CA PHE A 140 5.52 15.97 -6.07
C PHE A 140 4.64 15.95 -4.82
N SER A 141 3.71 16.89 -4.69
CA SER A 141 2.75 16.91 -3.59
C SER A 141 1.85 15.67 -3.59
N ASN A 142 1.34 15.26 -4.76
CA ASN A 142 0.55 14.04 -4.92
C ASN A 142 1.39 12.78 -4.63
N LEU A 143 2.64 12.72 -5.06
CA LEU A 143 3.50 11.56 -4.81
C LEU A 143 3.85 11.42 -3.33
N LYS A 144 4.12 12.54 -2.62
CA LYS A 144 4.29 12.55 -1.17
C LYS A 144 3.04 12.03 -0.46
N LEU A 145 1.86 12.49 -0.88
CA LEU A 145 0.57 12.04 -0.35
C LEU A 145 0.34 10.55 -0.59
N ALA A 146 0.65 10.06 -1.79
CA ALA A 146 0.56 8.65 -2.15
C ALA A 146 1.39 7.77 -1.21
N TYR A 147 2.64 8.16 -0.95
CA TYR A 147 3.52 7.39 -0.06
C TYR A 147 3.14 7.51 1.41
N ALA A 148 2.59 8.65 1.84
CA ALA A 148 2.03 8.78 3.18
C ALA A 148 0.83 7.84 3.39
N TYR A 149 -0.07 7.76 2.41
CA TYR A 149 -1.19 6.80 2.43
C TYR A 149 -0.69 5.36 2.46
N MET A 150 0.21 4.99 1.55
CA MET A 150 0.82 3.66 1.51
C MET A 150 1.50 3.31 2.85
N CYS A 151 2.20 4.26 3.46
CA CYS A 151 2.86 4.07 4.77
C CYS A 151 1.83 3.73 5.87
N GLY A 152 0.68 4.41 5.88
CA GLY A 152 -0.37 4.20 6.88
C GLY A 152 -1.26 2.99 6.63
N HIS A 153 -1.45 2.57 5.38
CA HIS A 153 -2.30 1.44 5.04
C HIS A 153 -1.72 0.11 5.58
N PRO A 154 -2.54 -0.84 6.07
CA PRO A 154 -2.07 -2.18 6.47
C PRO A 154 -1.36 -2.93 5.35
N GLY A 155 -0.38 -3.75 5.70
CA GLY A 155 0.45 -4.53 4.78
C GLY A 155 1.90 -4.02 4.69
N LYS A 156 2.84 -4.87 4.24
CA LYS A 156 4.23 -4.47 4.00
C LYS A 156 4.33 -3.56 2.79
N LYS A 157 5.47 -2.88 2.60
CA LYS A 157 5.65 -1.85 1.58
C LYS A 157 6.74 -2.27 0.59
N LEU A 158 6.49 -2.08 -0.69
CA LEU A 158 7.47 -2.27 -1.73
C LEU A 158 7.45 -1.07 -2.68
N LEU A 159 8.58 -0.39 -2.77
CA LEU A 159 8.87 0.61 -3.80
C LEU A 159 9.97 0.07 -4.69
N PHE A 160 9.82 0.20 -6.00
CA PHE A 160 10.89 -0.13 -6.93
C PHE A 160 11.90 1.03 -7.03
N MET A 161 13.14 0.70 -7.36
CA MET A 161 14.25 1.66 -7.41
C MET A 161 13.94 2.87 -8.30
N GLY A 162 14.34 4.07 -7.86
CA GLY A 162 14.07 5.35 -8.52
C GLY A 162 12.76 6.02 -8.10
N GLN A 163 11.80 5.25 -7.57
CA GLN A 163 10.53 5.82 -7.10
C GLN A 163 10.72 6.66 -5.82
N GLU A 164 11.72 6.33 -5.00
CA GLU A 164 11.98 7.01 -3.73
C GLU A 164 12.38 8.48 -3.87
N PHE A 165 12.93 8.87 -5.03
CA PHE A 165 13.25 10.27 -5.34
C PHE A 165 12.41 10.85 -6.47
N GLY A 166 11.39 10.10 -6.94
CA GLY A 166 10.47 10.57 -7.96
C GLY A 166 11.11 10.70 -9.34
N GLN A 167 11.81 9.66 -9.82
CA GLN A 167 12.39 9.63 -11.15
C GLN A 167 11.35 10.02 -12.21
N TRP A 168 11.73 10.86 -13.20
CA TRP A 168 10.86 11.27 -14.31
C TRP A 168 10.66 10.19 -15.36
N ASN A 169 11.77 9.56 -15.75
CA ASN A 169 11.74 8.54 -16.77
C ASN A 169 11.21 7.22 -16.20
N GLU A 170 10.60 6.43 -17.05
CA GLU A 170 10.36 5.02 -16.77
C GLU A 170 11.67 4.31 -16.45
N TRP A 171 11.60 3.28 -15.64
CA TRP A 171 12.77 2.43 -15.41
C TRP A 171 13.14 1.64 -16.68
N SER A 172 14.42 1.40 -16.87
CA SER A 172 14.95 0.59 -17.96
C SER A 172 16.21 -0.13 -17.49
N GLU A 173 16.35 -1.38 -17.87
CA GLU A 173 17.55 -2.18 -17.65
C GLU A 173 18.76 -1.73 -18.49
N GLU A 174 18.52 -0.93 -19.54
CA GLU A 174 19.55 -0.45 -20.45
C GLU A 174 20.32 0.77 -19.95
N ARG A 175 19.88 1.37 -18.83
CA ARG A 175 20.48 2.58 -18.27
C ARG A 175 20.45 2.59 -16.75
N GLU A 176 21.35 3.36 -16.16
CA GLU A 176 21.30 3.65 -14.73
C GLU A 176 20.10 4.52 -14.34
N LEU A 177 19.81 4.60 -13.04
CA LEU A 177 18.83 5.54 -12.52
C LEU A 177 19.26 6.99 -12.78
N ASP A 178 18.30 7.88 -12.93
CA ASP A 178 18.51 9.30 -13.21
C ASP A 178 19.05 10.05 -11.98
N TRP A 179 20.22 9.64 -11.45
CA TRP A 179 20.82 10.18 -10.21
C TRP A 179 21.06 11.70 -10.27
N TYR A 180 21.27 12.27 -11.47
CA TYR A 180 21.42 13.71 -11.68
C TYR A 180 20.20 14.51 -11.21
N LEU A 181 19.01 13.90 -11.14
CA LEU A 181 17.81 14.55 -10.61
C LEU A 181 17.95 14.95 -9.13
N LEU A 182 18.86 14.31 -8.41
CA LEU A 182 19.15 14.69 -7.01
C LEU A 182 19.88 16.03 -6.89
N ASP A 183 20.26 16.68 -7.99
CA ASP A 183 20.70 18.08 -7.97
C ASP A 183 19.53 19.06 -7.86
N ASP A 184 18.31 18.64 -8.23
CA ASP A 184 17.06 19.40 -8.07
C ASP A 184 16.48 19.24 -6.67
N GLU A 185 16.07 20.36 -6.07
CA GLU A 185 15.56 20.40 -4.69
C GLU A 185 14.27 19.59 -4.50
N SER A 186 13.38 19.55 -5.50
CA SER A 186 12.12 18.81 -5.40
C SER A 186 12.37 17.30 -5.27
N HIS A 187 13.35 16.76 -5.99
CA HIS A 187 13.76 15.35 -5.93
C HIS A 187 14.48 15.03 -4.61
N LYS A 188 15.32 15.93 -4.09
CA LYS A 188 15.93 15.79 -2.76
C LYS A 188 14.86 15.72 -1.67
N GLN A 189 13.91 16.65 -1.69
CA GLN A 189 12.80 16.69 -0.74
C GLN A 189 11.92 15.44 -0.84
N MET A 190 11.68 14.92 -2.06
CA MET A 190 10.94 13.67 -2.25
C MET A 190 11.67 12.49 -1.62
N LYS A 191 12.98 12.35 -1.87
CA LYS A 191 13.82 11.31 -1.26
C LYS A 191 13.79 11.40 0.26
N ASP A 192 13.95 12.61 0.81
CA ASP A 192 13.91 12.83 2.26
C ASP A 192 12.53 12.50 2.85
N PHE A 193 11.47 12.84 2.15
CA PHE A 193 10.12 12.49 2.58
C PHE A 193 9.89 10.98 2.58
N THR A 194 10.31 10.29 1.52
CA THR A 194 10.25 8.82 1.45
C THR A 194 11.05 8.18 2.57
N LYS A 195 12.26 8.68 2.84
CA LYS A 195 13.07 8.24 4.00
C LYS A 195 12.33 8.44 5.32
N LYS A 196 11.68 9.60 5.52
CA LYS A 196 10.87 9.87 6.72
C LYS A 196 9.71 8.88 6.85
N CYS A 197 9.00 8.56 5.76
CA CYS A 197 7.96 7.52 5.74
C CYS A 197 8.52 6.14 6.16
N MET A 198 9.65 5.74 5.61
CA MET A 198 10.28 4.45 5.95
C MET A 198 10.76 4.40 7.41
N LEU A 199 11.32 5.50 7.93
CA LEU A 199 11.70 5.61 9.34
C LEU A 199 10.47 5.61 10.25
N LEU A 200 9.38 6.27 9.87
CA LEU A 200 8.12 6.22 10.60
C LEU A 200 7.62 4.78 10.67
N TYR A 201 7.57 4.08 9.53
CA TYR A 201 7.17 2.69 9.46
C TYR A 201 8.03 1.79 10.36
N LYS A 202 9.36 1.95 10.32
CA LYS A 202 10.30 1.15 11.12
C LYS A 202 10.19 1.42 12.63
N ASN A 203 9.90 2.67 13.05
CA ASN A 203 9.97 3.09 14.44
C ASN A 203 8.64 2.97 15.20
N TYR A 204 7.52 2.82 14.50
CA TYR A 204 6.21 2.73 15.14
C TYR A 204 5.61 1.33 14.97
N ARG A 205 5.59 0.57 16.07
CA ARG A 205 5.10 -0.82 16.11
C ARG A 205 3.70 -0.99 15.51
N CYS A 206 2.83 0.01 15.69
CA CYS A 206 1.48 0.01 15.12
C CYS A 206 1.44 -0.04 13.58
N LEU A 207 2.55 0.26 12.89
CA LEU A 207 2.62 0.24 11.43
C LEU A 207 3.08 -1.10 10.86
N TYR A 208 3.76 -1.95 11.64
CA TYR A 208 4.33 -3.20 11.12
C TYR A 208 3.99 -4.47 11.92
N GLU A 209 3.69 -4.37 13.23
CA GLU A 209 3.34 -5.54 14.03
C GLU A 209 1.87 -5.96 13.88
N THR A 210 1.01 -4.99 13.53
CA THR A 210 -0.42 -5.20 13.36
C THR A 210 -0.88 -5.14 11.89
N ASP A 211 0.06 -5.29 10.94
CA ASP A 211 -0.25 -5.19 9.50
C ASP A 211 -1.26 -6.24 9.02
N TYR A 212 -1.30 -7.39 9.67
CA TYR A 212 -2.15 -8.52 9.30
C TYR A 212 -3.25 -8.82 10.31
N ARG A 213 -3.58 -7.82 11.16
CA ARG A 213 -4.59 -7.94 12.20
C ARG A 213 -5.61 -6.81 12.09
N PRO A 214 -6.91 -7.10 11.99
CA PRO A 214 -7.97 -6.08 11.89
C PRO A 214 -7.93 -5.06 13.04
N GLU A 215 -7.53 -5.49 14.24
CA GLU A 215 -7.45 -4.64 15.43
C GLU A 215 -6.41 -3.53 15.30
N GLY A 216 -5.46 -3.68 14.37
CA GLY A 216 -4.40 -2.70 14.09
C GLY A 216 -4.85 -1.48 13.30
N PHE A 217 -6.08 -1.45 12.81
CA PHE A 217 -6.62 -0.39 11.96
C PHE A 217 -8.06 -0.04 12.33
N ARG A 218 -8.38 1.25 12.30
CA ARG A 218 -9.76 1.71 12.39
C ARG A 218 -9.92 3.01 11.62
N TRP A 219 -10.96 3.11 10.83
CA TRP A 219 -11.39 4.36 10.24
C TRP A 219 -11.84 5.36 11.32
N ILE A 220 -11.45 6.61 11.15
CA ILE A 220 -12.07 7.75 11.85
C ILE A 220 -13.18 8.29 10.96
N ASN A 221 -12.87 8.54 9.70
CA ASN A 221 -13.87 8.88 8.69
C ASN A 221 -13.42 8.32 7.33
N ALA A 222 -14.18 7.33 6.84
CA ALA A 222 -13.99 6.72 5.53
C ALA A 222 -14.90 7.36 4.46
N ASN A 223 -15.81 8.25 4.83
CA ASN A 223 -16.94 8.64 3.98
C ASN A 223 -16.92 10.11 3.54
N ASP A 224 -15.86 10.86 3.84
CA ASP A 224 -15.73 12.28 3.44
C ASP A 224 -15.33 12.43 1.96
N LYS A 225 -16.17 11.87 1.09
CA LYS A 225 -15.96 11.89 -0.36
C LYS A 225 -15.98 13.29 -0.94
N ASP A 226 -16.85 14.17 -0.42
CA ASP A 226 -17.03 15.52 -0.96
C ASP A 226 -15.77 16.38 -0.78
N ASN A 227 -15.02 16.14 0.30
CA ASN A 227 -13.74 16.75 0.54
C ASN A 227 -12.57 15.91 0.03
N SER A 228 -12.78 14.65 -0.35
CA SER A 228 -11.73 13.67 -0.65
C SER A 228 -10.70 13.58 0.48
N VAL A 229 -11.17 13.56 1.73
CA VAL A 229 -10.35 13.41 2.93
C VAL A 229 -10.58 12.03 3.53
N TYR A 230 -9.48 11.38 3.92
CA TYR A 230 -9.49 10.11 4.62
C TYR A 230 -8.81 10.28 5.97
N SER A 231 -9.43 9.78 7.02
CA SER A 231 -8.81 9.74 8.34
C SER A 231 -8.98 8.38 8.98
N PHE A 232 -7.88 7.87 9.53
CA PHE A 232 -7.85 6.56 10.18
C PHE A 232 -6.75 6.51 11.24
N ILE A 233 -6.81 5.50 12.08
CA ILE A 233 -5.77 5.23 13.08
C ILE A 233 -5.11 3.88 12.84
N ARG A 234 -3.82 3.82 13.16
CA ARG A 234 -3.06 2.60 13.34
C ARG A 234 -2.83 2.39 14.84
N ILE A 235 -3.05 1.18 15.31
CA ILE A 235 -3.11 0.83 16.72
C ILE A 235 -2.02 -0.19 17.02
N SER A 236 -1.21 0.04 18.06
CA SER A 236 -0.18 -0.93 18.47
C SER A 236 -0.79 -2.17 19.13
N PRO A 237 -0.08 -3.33 19.14
CA PRO A 237 -0.59 -4.57 19.73
C PRO A 237 -1.03 -4.45 21.19
N ASP A 238 -0.35 -3.57 21.94
CA ASP A 238 -0.62 -3.29 23.36
C ASP A 238 -1.68 -2.19 23.56
N ASN A 239 -2.26 -1.68 22.48
CA ASN A 239 -3.25 -0.58 22.47
C ASN A 239 -2.78 0.73 23.14
N ASN A 240 -1.47 0.89 23.37
CA ASN A 240 -0.92 2.04 24.10
C ASN A 240 -0.46 3.18 23.21
N LYS A 241 -0.27 2.92 21.90
CA LYS A 241 0.19 3.91 20.92
C LYS A 241 -0.69 3.89 19.70
N HIS A 242 -1.13 5.07 19.30
CA HIS A 242 -1.91 5.30 18.11
C HIS A 242 -1.23 6.31 17.20
N LEU A 243 -1.25 6.06 15.90
CA LEU A 243 -0.93 7.04 14.88
C LEU A 243 -2.22 7.41 14.14
N LEU A 244 -2.58 8.67 14.22
CA LEU A 244 -3.70 9.24 13.46
C LEU A 244 -3.19 9.74 12.11
N PHE A 245 -3.76 9.24 11.04
CA PHE A 245 -3.53 9.69 9.68
C PHE A 245 -4.69 10.57 9.22
N VAL A 246 -4.36 11.73 8.64
CA VAL A 246 -5.32 12.64 8.01
C VAL A 246 -4.76 13.01 6.65
N LEU A 247 -5.44 12.63 5.59
CA LEU A 247 -4.94 12.69 4.22
C LEU A 247 -5.96 13.42 3.34
N SER A 248 -5.58 14.59 2.80
CA SER A 248 -6.40 15.38 1.87
C SER A 248 -5.93 15.14 0.45
N PHE A 249 -6.81 14.60 -0.40
CA PHE A 249 -6.50 14.26 -1.79
C PHE A 249 -6.93 15.35 -2.78
N THR A 250 -7.10 16.58 -2.31
CA THR A 250 -7.36 17.76 -3.13
C THR A 250 -6.43 18.88 -2.72
N PRO A 251 -6.08 19.82 -3.63
CA PRO A 251 -5.24 20.98 -3.33
C PRO A 251 -5.97 22.06 -2.53
N VAL A 252 -7.22 21.82 -2.12
CA VAL A 252 -8.03 22.80 -1.40
C VAL A 252 -7.53 22.93 0.04
N GLU A 253 -7.13 24.13 0.43
CA GLU A 253 -6.82 24.44 1.82
C GLU A 253 -8.10 24.45 2.67
N ARG A 254 -8.06 23.72 3.80
CA ARG A 254 -9.20 23.59 4.72
C ARG A 254 -8.87 24.16 6.09
N ASN A 255 -9.13 25.43 6.26
CA ASN A 255 -8.95 26.09 7.54
C ASN A 255 -9.99 25.61 8.57
N LYS A 256 -9.53 25.32 9.80
CA LYS A 256 -10.39 24.84 10.91
C LYS A 256 -11.14 23.54 10.59
N PHE A 257 -10.57 22.67 9.74
CA PHE A 257 -11.15 21.37 9.43
C PHE A 257 -11.22 20.51 10.70
N ARG A 258 -12.41 19.97 11.00
CA ARG A 258 -12.64 19.13 12.17
C ARG A 258 -12.46 17.68 11.81
N ILE A 259 -11.72 16.96 12.63
CA ILE A 259 -11.50 15.52 12.53
C ILE A 259 -11.80 14.85 13.87
N GLY A 260 -12.28 13.61 13.81
CA GLY A 260 -12.36 12.75 14.98
C GLY A 260 -10.97 12.46 15.55
N ALA A 261 -10.90 12.25 16.86
CA ALA A 261 -9.69 11.86 17.56
C ALA A 261 -10.00 10.67 18.50
N PRO A 262 -9.20 9.57 18.45
CA PRO A 262 -9.50 8.36 19.23
C PRO A 262 -9.49 8.61 20.75
N LEU A 263 -8.65 9.54 21.20
CA LEU A 263 -8.48 9.84 22.62
C LEU A 263 -8.43 11.34 22.84
N LYS A 264 -8.94 11.78 24.00
CA LYS A 264 -8.72 13.13 24.49
C LYS A 264 -7.23 13.31 24.82
N GLY A 265 -6.63 14.43 24.43
CA GLY A 265 -5.26 14.73 24.80
C GLY A 265 -4.50 15.50 23.73
N LYS A 266 -3.18 15.52 23.88
CA LYS A 266 -2.26 16.20 22.96
C LYS A 266 -1.78 15.24 21.89
N TYR A 267 -1.86 15.68 20.65
CA TYR A 267 -1.35 14.98 19.48
C TYR A 267 -0.15 15.73 18.93
N LYS A 268 0.98 15.04 18.84
CA LYS A 268 2.19 15.57 18.22
C LYS A 268 2.22 15.19 16.76
N LEU A 269 2.40 16.16 15.86
CA LEU A 269 2.65 15.89 14.46
C LEU A 269 4.03 15.21 14.31
N VAL A 270 4.06 14.05 13.67
CA VAL A 270 5.29 13.26 13.46
C VAL A 270 5.72 13.23 12.00
N LEU A 271 4.78 13.46 11.07
CA LEU A 271 5.06 13.59 9.64
C LEU A 271 4.03 14.54 9.02
N GLY A 272 4.49 15.50 8.26
CA GLY A 272 3.69 16.37 7.40
C GLY A 272 4.28 16.42 6.00
N SER A 273 3.44 16.56 4.97
CA SER A 273 3.89 16.71 3.59
C SER A 273 4.51 18.08 3.31
N ASN A 274 4.18 19.10 4.12
CA ASN A 274 4.72 20.44 4.05
C ASN A 274 5.59 20.72 5.28
N GLU A 275 6.75 21.37 5.08
CA GLU A 275 7.73 21.61 6.16
C GLU A 275 7.19 22.54 7.25
N ASP A 276 6.33 23.50 6.94
CA ASP A 276 5.73 24.46 7.87
C ASP A 276 4.84 23.80 8.95
N ILE A 277 4.43 22.55 8.74
CA ILE A 277 3.53 21.83 9.64
C ILE A 277 4.30 21.09 10.74
N GLN A 278 5.60 20.85 10.60
CA GLN A 278 6.39 19.92 11.42
C GLN A 278 6.51 20.26 12.93
N LYS A 279 6.06 21.43 13.35
CA LYS A 279 6.16 21.88 14.77
C LYS A 279 4.80 22.00 15.50
N LYS A 280 3.70 21.62 14.89
CA LYS A 280 2.38 21.82 15.47
C LYS A 280 1.98 20.69 16.42
N THR A 281 1.56 21.08 17.61
CA THR A 281 0.85 20.18 18.55
C THR A 281 -0.63 20.54 18.49
N LEU A 282 -1.46 19.54 18.27
CA LEU A 282 -2.92 19.66 18.29
C LEU A 282 -3.46 19.10 19.61
N THR A 283 -4.55 19.67 20.10
CA THR A 283 -5.21 19.18 21.30
C THR A 283 -6.62 18.72 20.97
N ALA A 284 -6.92 17.47 21.26
CA ALA A 284 -8.26 16.93 21.20
C ALA A 284 -9.00 17.24 22.52
N VAL A 285 -10.11 17.97 22.43
CA VAL A 285 -10.92 18.41 23.59
C VAL A 285 -11.77 17.26 24.12
N LYS A 286 -12.24 16.39 23.24
CA LYS A 286 -13.05 15.20 23.53
C LYS A 286 -12.56 14.04 22.65
N GLY A 287 -12.42 12.85 23.24
CA GLY A 287 -12.22 11.64 22.45
C GLY A 287 -13.58 11.22 21.89
N ASP A 288 -13.73 11.33 20.57
CA ASP A 288 -14.90 10.87 19.85
C ASP A 288 -14.43 10.33 18.51
N CYS A 289 -14.61 9.04 18.33
CA CYS A 289 -14.24 8.34 17.10
C CYS A 289 -15.43 8.00 16.23
N ASP A 290 -16.61 8.48 16.60
CA ASP A 290 -17.78 8.38 15.75
C ASP A 290 -17.64 9.45 14.65
N GLY A 291 -16.83 9.08 13.62
CA GLY A 291 -16.67 9.84 12.39
C GLY A 291 -17.49 9.23 11.30
#